data_9c7c404af841939d5554e0cb4c1d788c
#
_entry.id   9c7c404af841939d5554e0cb4c1d788c
#
_cell.length_a   1.000
_cell.length_b   1.000
_cell.length_c   1.000
_cell.angle_alpha   90.00
_cell.angle_beta   90.00
_cell.angle_gamma   90.00
#
_symmetry.space_group_name_H-M   'P 1'
#
loop_
_entity.id
_entity.type
_entity.pdbx_description
1 polymer ?
#
loop_
_entity_poly.entity_id
_entity_poly.type
_entity_poly.pdbx_seq_one_letter_code
_entity_poly.pdbx_strand_id
1 'polypeptide(L)'
;MASKAKYRWTLAGKLYITAEKAVIGNALKKTLDSREHYNIKLIFDYLFFHILLTVPVLFITLYYQHTFQLLLYPFFLAMCLVGLAMLKMRAPVRATGTVAALTTLVFAILSSFLNNQDISLHYAIPWILSILFCYLTTNLAITLTLGSLLCGYLGLVAYIKGHHLVLFKTPAYSPQYVYNAAPALTALFILFIIIRVLGRHYNNIMIQEQRRTLQRQKQHSALIRQNLTKQFMLVKGLSRSGKTKYLEGNLELLEACLTEIERQCETAIDLLQQPGKVTEEENKKAPQ
;
A
#
# COMPACT_ATOMS: atom_id res chain seq x y z
N MET A 1 -27.65 -11.81 -14.27
CA MET A 1 -27.70 -12.64 -13.05
C MET A 1 -26.29 -13.15 -12.78
N ALA A 2 -25.53 -12.51 -11.89
CA ALA A 2 -24.18 -12.90 -11.53
C ALA A 2 -24.29 -13.88 -10.34
N SER A 3 -23.91 -15.14 -10.58
CA SER A 3 -23.79 -16.20 -9.58
C SER A 3 -22.83 -15.72 -8.48
N LYS A 4 -23.35 -15.47 -7.28
CA LYS A 4 -22.54 -15.32 -6.05
C LYS A 4 -21.94 -16.69 -5.74
N ALA A 5 -20.74 -16.98 -6.26
CA ALA A 5 -19.94 -18.09 -5.83
C ALA A 5 -19.74 -17.96 -4.31
N LYS A 6 -20.42 -18.78 -3.52
CA LYS A 6 -20.23 -18.92 -2.08
C LYS A 6 -18.83 -19.52 -1.86
N TYR A 7 -17.83 -18.64 -1.73
CA TYR A 7 -16.50 -19.07 -1.29
C TYR A 7 -16.64 -19.72 0.09
N ARG A 8 -16.50 -21.05 0.14
CA ARG A 8 -16.31 -21.77 1.39
C ARG A 8 -14.95 -21.38 1.96
N TRP A 9 -14.94 -20.37 2.83
CA TRP A 9 -13.73 -19.98 3.55
C TRP A 9 -13.20 -21.16 4.36
N THR A 10 -11.95 -21.52 4.12
CA THR A 10 -11.21 -22.44 5.00
C THR A 10 -11.15 -21.85 6.41
N LEU A 11 -10.94 -22.69 7.43
CA LEU A 11 -10.88 -22.29 8.84
C LEU A 11 -9.91 -21.12 9.06
N ALA A 12 -8.75 -21.15 8.39
CA ALA A 12 -7.76 -20.08 8.38
C ALA A 12 -8.31 -18.74 7.81
N GLY A 13 -9.14 -18.81 6.77
CA GLY A 13 -9.77 -17.61 6.19
C GLY A 13 -10.79 -16.97 7.14
N LYS A 14 -11.54 -17.78 7.90
CA LYS A 14 -12.47 -17.28 8.93
C LYS A 14 -11.71 -16.60 10.07
N LEU A 15 -10.62 -17.19 10.53
CA LEU A 15 -9.78 -16.67 11.60
C LEU A 15 -9.16 -15.31 11.20
N TYR A 16 -8.64 -15.21 9.98
CA TYR A 16 -8.12 -13.96 9.42
C TYR A 16 -9.19 -12.85 9.38
N ILE A 17 -10.38 -13.12 8.85
CA ILE A 17 -11.47 -12.13 8.74
C ILE A 17 -11.94 -11.69 10.12
N THR A 18 -12.01 -12.62 11.08
CA THR A 18 -12.43 -12.29 12.46
C THR A 18 -11.39 -11.39 13.12
N ALA A 19 -10.09 -11.72 12.99
CA ALA A 19 -9.00 -10.91 13.50
C ALA A 19 -8.95 -9.51 12.82
N GLU A 20 -9.10 -9.44 11.49
CA GLU A 20 -9.17 -8.19 10.74
C GLU A 20 -10.30 -7.28 11.26
N LYS A 21 -11.50 -7.82 11.41
CA LYS A 21 -12.65 -7.05 11.94
C LYS A 21 -12.44 -6.60 13.39
N ALA A 22 -11.85 -7.44 14.23
CA ALA A 22 -11.64 -7.15 15.65
C ALA A 22 -10.58 -6.07 15.89
N VAL A 23 -9.52 -6.06 15.08
CA VAL A 23 -8.38 -5.14 15.24
C VAL A 23 -8.59 -3.85 14.47
N ILE A 24 -8.83 -3.93 13.16
CA ILE A 24 -8.84 -2.77 12.26
C ILE A 24 -10.23 -2.36 11.77
N GLY A 25 -11.29 -3.13 12.02
CA GLY A 25 -12.62 -2.87 11.50
C GLY A 25 -13.15 -1.47 11.84
N ASN A 26 -12.86 -0.95 13.03
CA ASN A 26 -13.24 0.40 13.46
C ASN A 26 -12.33 1.49 12.87
N ALA A 27 -11.06 1.21 12.63
CA ALA A 27 -10.12 2.13 12.01
C ALA A 27 -10.47 2.32 10.53
N LEU A 28 -10.75 1.24 9.81
CA LEU A 28 -11.11 1.25 8.40
C LEU A 28 -12.41 2.02 8.08
N LYS A 29 -13.40 1.96 8.99
CA LYS A 29 -14.68 2.67 8.79
C LYS A 29 -14.55 4.20 8.85
N LYS A 30 -13.54 4.73 9.54
CA LYS A 30 -13.37 6.18 9.76
C LYS A 30 -12.33 6.83 8.85
N THR A 31 -11.46 6.05 8.22
CA THR A 31 -10.45 6.57 7.29
C THR A 31 -11.09 6.97 5.97
N LEU A 32 -11.07 8.28 5.67
CA LEU A 32 -11.53 8.85 4.39
C LEU A 32 -10.45 8.74 3.31
N ASP A 33 -9.17 8.71 3.69
CA ASP A 33 -8.05 8.58 2.76
C ASP A 33 -7.81 7.12 2.38
N SER A 34 -7.93 6.84 1.08
CA SER A 34 -7.69 5.50 0.52
C SER A 34 -6.26 5.00 0.79
N ARG A 35 -5.26 5.88 0.81
CA ARG A 35 -3.86 5.51 1.06
C ARG A 35 -3.67 5.04 2.50
N GLU A 36 -4.24 5.77 3.45
CA GLU A 36 -4.20 5.40 4.86
C GLU A 36 -4.91 4.06 5.11
N HIS A 37 -6.07 3.86 4.49
CA HIS A 37 -6.82 2.62 4.54
C HIS A 37 -5.97 1.40 4.10
N TYR A 38 -5.23 1.53 2.98
CA TYR A 38 -4.36 0.47 2.49
C TYR A 38 -3.16 0.24 3.41
N ASN A 39 -2.57 1.29 3.96
CA ASN A 39 -1.44 1.15 4.87
C ASN A 39 -1.84 0.47 6.18
N ILE A 40 -3.00 0.79 6.76
CA ILE A 40 -3.54 0.10 7.94
C ILE A 40 -3.68 -1.40 7.67
N LYS A 41 -4.24 -1.75 6.52
CA LYS A 41 -4.42 -3.16 6.14
C LYS A 41 -3.08 -3.87 5.88
N LEU A 42 -2.13 -3.18 5.26
CA LEU A 42 -0.79 -3.70 5.03
C LEU A 42 -0.06 -4.00 6.35
N ILE A 43 -0.13 -3.08 7.32
CA ILE A 43 0.49 -3.25 8.64
C ILE A 43 -0.19 -4.40 9.39
N PHE A 44 -1.51 -4.50 9.33
CA PHE A 44 -2.24 -5.61 9.94
C PHE A 44 -1.82 -6.95 9.34
N ASP A 45 -1.81 -7.07 8.00
CA ASP A 45 -1.40 -8.28 7.29
C ASP A 45 0.04 -8.68 7.69
N TYR A 46 0.95 -7.71 7.73
CA TYR A 46 2.35 -7.92 8.11
C TYR A 46 2.47 -8.50 9.54
N LEU A 47 1.87 -7.86 10.52
CA LEU A 47 1.92 -8.30 11.92
C LEU A 47 1.21 -9.64 12.12
N PHE A 48 0.04 -9.83 11.52
CA PHE A 48 -0.74 -11.05 11.63
C PHE A 48 0.03 -12.27 11.11
N PHE A 49 0.67 -12.15 9.94
CA PHE A 49 1.46 -13.25 9.38
C PHE A 49 2.74 -13.52 10.19
N HIS A 50 3.37 -12.48 10.76
CA HIS A 50 4.50 -12.69 11.66
C HIS A 50 4.09 -13.46 12.94
N ILE A 51 2.95 -13.12 13.53
CA ILE A 51 2.40 -13.87 14.67
C ILE A 51 2.12 -15.33 14.28
N LEU A 52 1.45 -15.53 13.15
CA LEU A 52 1.11 -16.85 12.63
C LEU A 52 2.36 -17.72 12.40
N LEU A 53 3.46 -17.13 11.92
CA LEU A 53 4.73 -17.82 11.72
C LEU A 53 5.45 -18.09 13.04
N THR A 54 5.44 -17.12 13.96
CA THR A 54 6.20 -17.22 15.23
C THR A 54 5.65 -18.27 16.16
N VAL A 55 4.32 -18.50 16.18
CA VAL A 55 3.70 -19.49 17.08
C VAL A 55 4.25 -20.90 16.86
N PRO A 56 4.25 -21.51 15.66
CA PRO A 56 4.82 -22.83 15.45
C PRO A 56 6.32 -22.88 15.72
N VAL A 57 7.07 -21.83 15.39
CA VAL A 57 8.51 -21.75 15.66
C VAL A 57 8.77 -21.72 17.17
N LEU A 58 7.94 -21.04 17.95
CA LEU A 58 8.02 -21.04 19.41
C LEU A 58 7.83 -22.46 19.99
N PHE A 59 6.88 -23.24 19.47
CA PHE A 59 6.71 -24.65 19.90
C PHE A 59 7.94 -25.51 19.58
N ILE A 60 8.55 -25.31 18.41
CA ILE A 60 9.78 -26.00 18.01
C ILE A 60 10.94 -25.62 18.95
N THR A 61 11.10 -24.33 19.26
CA THR A 61 12.16 -23.86 20.20
C THR A 61 11.96 -24.37 21.62
N LEU A 62 10.70 -24.47 22.08
CA LEU A 62 10.36 -25.09 23.36
C LEU A 62 10.76 -26.56 23.38
N TYR A 63 10.49 -27.30 22.33
CA TYR A 63 10.84 -28.72 22.23
C TYR A 63 12.35 -28.96 22.28
N TYR A 64 13.14 -28.13 21.57
CA TYR A 64 14.59 -28.24 21.51
C TYR A 64 15.33 -27.50 22.65
N GLN A 65 14.63 -26.83 23.58
CA GLN A 65 15.16 -26.11 24.74
C GLN A 65 16.29 -25.11 24.44
N HIS A 66 16.21 -24.41 23.30
CA HIS A 66 17.14 -23.34 22.93
C HIS A 66 16.94 -22.10 23.82
N THR A 67 17.69 -22.00 24.91
CA THR A 67 17.51 -21.02 25.99
C THR A 67 17.39 -19.57 25.51
N PHE A 68 18.28 -19.13 24.61
CA PHE A 68 18.26 -17.73 24.10
C PHE A 68 17.10 -17.47 23.17
N GLN A 69 16.78 -18.41 22.29
CA GLN A 69 15.64 -18.28 21.37
C GLN A 69 14.33 -18.34 22.12
N LEU A 70 14.26 -19.08 23.21
CA LEU A 70 13.08 -19.20 24.07
C LEU A 70 12.70 -17.85 24.71
N LEU A 71 13.64 -16.96 24.98
CA LEU A 71 13.38 -15.60 25.46
C LEU A 71 13.03 -14.65 24.31
N LEU A 72 13.70 -14.81 23.16
CA LEU A 72 13.60 -13.89 22.04
C LEU A 72 12.24 -13.97 21.32
N TYR A 73 11.69 -15.17 21.09
CA TYR A 73 10.42 -15.34 20.38
C TYR A 73 9.20 -14.83 21.16
N PRO A 74 9.03 -15.06 22.47
CA PRO A 74 7.95 -14.44 23.23
C PRO A 74 8.04 -12.91 23.26
N PHE A 75 9.25 -12.36 23.36
CA PHE A 75 9.46 -10.91 23.28
C PHE A 75 9.01 -10.36 21.91
N PHE A 76 9.40 -11.01 20.83
CA PHE A 76 8.97 -10.64 19.48
C PHE A 76 7.45 -10.72 19.33
N LEU A 77 6.84 -11.79 19.83
CA LEU A 77 5.38 -11.96 19.82
C LEU A 77 4.68 -10.83 20.59
N ALA A 78 5.19 -10.49 21.78
CA ALA A 78 4.66 -9.38 22.58
C ALA A 78 4.73 -8.05 21.81
N MET A 79 5.85 -7.77 21.14
CA MET A 79 6.00 -6.56 20.34
C MET A 79 5.07 -6.53 19.12
N CYS A 80 4.84 -7.66 18.47
CA CYS A 80 3.83 -7.76 17.41
C CYS A 80 2.42 -7.48 17.93
N LEU A 81 2.07 -7.99 19.12
CA LEU A 81 0.78 -7.71 19.77
C LEU A 81 0.64 -6.23 20.15
N VAL A 82 1.74 -5.58 20.60
CA VAL A 82 1.76 -4.12 20.83
C VAL A 82 1.47 -3.38 19.53
N GLY A 83 2.08 -3.77 18.41
CA GLY A 83 1.77 -3.21 17.09
C GLY A 83 0.30 -3.36 16.70
N LEU A 84 -0.31 -4.52 16.94
CA LEU A 84 -1.76 -4.72 16.72
C LEU A 84 -2.62 -3.87 17.67
N ALA A 85 -2.20 -3.72 18.93
CA ALA A 85 -2.87 -2.85 19.90
C ALA A 85 -2.82 -1.38 19.46
N MET A 86 -1.67 -0.90 18.95
CA MET A 86 -1.53 0.44 18.38
C MET A 86 -2.51 0.67 17.22
N LEU A 87 -2.67 -0.31 16.30
CA LEU A 87 -3.67 -0.24 15.23
C LEU A 87 -5.09 -0.15 15.79
N LYS A 88 -5.41 -0.95 16.79
CA LYS A 88 -6.73 -0.94 17.44
C LYS A 88 -7.01 0.39 18.15
N MET A 89 -6.01 0.98 18.80
CA MET A 89 -6.06 2.28 19.46
C MET A 89 -5.99 3.46 18.49
N ARG A 90 -5.87 3.20 17.19
CA ARG A 90 -5.76 4.21 16.13
C ARG A 90 -4.54 5.12 16.27
N ALA A 91 -3.43 4.57 16.70
CA ALA A 91 -2.16 5.29 16.65
C ALA A 91 -1.83 5.70 15.20
N PRO A 92 -1.03 6.76 14.99
CA PRO A 92 -0.62 7.20 13.66
C PRO A 92 -0.04 6.04 12.85
N VAL A 93 -0.54 5.85 11.62
CA VAL A 93 -0.16 4.73 10.74
C VAL A 93 1.36 4.68 10.54
N ARG A 94 2.01 5.85 10.38
CA ARG A 94 3.46 5.95 10.24
C ARG A 94 4.19 5.41 11.48
N ALA A 95 3.76 5.79 12.67
CA ALA A 95 4.38 5.32 13.92
C ALA A 95 4.22 3.80 14.08
N THR A 96 3.02 3.26 13.83
CA THR A 96 2.77 1.82 13.90
C THR A 96 3.57 1.04 12.87
N GLY A 97 3.68 1.56 11.64
CA GLY A 97 4.52 0.98 10.59
C GLY A 97 6.01 0.96 10.96
N THR A 98 6.51 2.06 11.55
CA THR A 98 7.90 2.13 12.05
C THR A 98 8.15 1.13 13.16
N VAL A 99 7.26 1.02 14.15
CA VAL A 99 7.37 0.05 15.26
C VAL A 99 7.37 -1.37 14.71
N ALA A 100 6.48 -1.72 13.79
CA ALA A 100 6.42 -3.05 13.20
C ALA A 100 7.70 -3.40 12.43
N ALA A 101 8.21 -2.48 11.60
CA ALA A 101 9.46 -2.66 10.86
C ALA A 101 10.66 -2.80 11.78
N LEU A 102 10.79 -1.90 12.77
CA LEU A 102 11.89 -1.91 13.74
C LEU A 102 11.88 -3.21 14.56
N THR A 103 10.72 -3.64 15.02
CA THR A 103 10.57 -4.90 15.78
C THR A 103 11.08 -6.09 14.98
N THR A 104 10.71 -6.22 13.71
CA THR A 104 11.17 -7.32 12.85
C THR A 104 12.67 -7.22 12.56
N LEU A 105 13.19 -6.02 12.29
CA LEU A 105 14.61 -5.81 12.01
C LEU A 105 15.46 -6.15 13.23
N VAL A 106 15.11 -5.61 14.40
CA VAL A 106 15.84 -5.85 15.65
C VAL A 106 15.78 -7.34 16.04
N PHE A 107 14.61 -7.96 15.94
CA PHE A 107 14.46 -9.39 16.17
C PHE A 107 15.39 -10.21 15.27
N ALA A 108 15.40 -9.93 13.97
CA ALA A 108 16.23 -10.67 13.02
C ALA A 108 17.74 -10.42 13.23
N ILE A 109 18.13 -9.18 13.61
CA ILE A 109 19.51 -8.85 13.99
C ILE A 109 19.92 -9.61 15.26
N LEU A 110 19.11 -9.56 16.31
CA LEU A 110 19.41 -10.26 17.57
C LEU A 110 19.46 -11.78 17.37
N SER A 111 18.53 -12.33 16.60
CA SER A 111 18.50 -13.76 16.29
C SER A 111 19.75 -14.20 15.52
N SER A 112 20.19 -13.42 14.51
CA SER A 112 21.44 -13.64 13.78
C SER A 112 22.65 -13.54 14.70
N PHE A 113 22.70 -12.50 15.55
CA PHE A 113 23.80 -12.27 16.47
C PHE A 113 23.99 -13.42 17.47
N LEU A 114 22.88 -13.88 18.07
CA LEU A 114 22.87 -15.00 19.00
C LEU A 114 23.18 -16.35 18.33
N ASN A 115 22.92 -16.47 17.02
CA ASN A 115 23.23 -17.66 16.25
C ASN A 115 24.59 -17.56 15.54
N ASN A 116 25.61 -17.20 16.31
CA ASN A 116 26.99 -17.07 15.85
C ASN A 116 27.18 -16.13 14.65
N GLN A 117 26.50 -14.99 14.68
CA GLN A 117 26.53 -13.95 13.62
C GLN A 117 26.28 -14.53 12.23
N ASP A 118 25.26 -15.39 12.13
CA ASP A 118 24.88 -16.02 10.87
C ASP A 118 24.21 -14.97 9.94
N ILE A 119 24.75 -14.83 8.74
CA ILE A 119 24.28 -13.93 7.68
C ILE A 119 23.63 -14.70 6.52
N SER A 120 23.20 -15.93 6.76
CA SER A 120 22.56 -16.75 5.75
C SER A 120 21.24 -16.15 5.25
N LEU A 121 20.73 -16.69 4.16
CA LEU A 121 19.56 -16.17 3.45
C LEU A 121 18.32 -16.05 4.35
N HIS A 122 18.15 -16.94 5.33
CA HIS A 122 16.99 -16.91 6.21
C HIS A 122 16.96 -15.69 7.16
N TYR A 123 18.11 -15.05 7.44
CA TYR A 123 18.18 -13.75 8.12
C TYR A 123 18.12 -12.58 7.15
N ALA A 124 18.74 -12.70 5.97
CA ALA A 124 18.73 -11.64 4.97
C ALA A 124 17.31 -11.29 4.48
N ILE A 125 16.45 -12.30 4.30
CA ILE A 125 15.06 -12.09 3.86
C ILE A 125 14.26 -11.22 4.85
N PRO A 126 14.21 -11.52 6.18
CA PRO A 126 13.56 -10.63 7.15
C PRO A 126 14.14 -9.21 7.20
N TRP A 127 15.45 -9.04 7.03
CA TRP A 127 16.06 -7.70 6.98
C TRP A 127 15.55 -6.89 5.80
N ILE A 128 15.61 -7.47 4.59
CA ILE A 128 15.12 -6.83 3.37
C ILE A 128 13.62 -6.54 3.48
N LEU A 129 12.85 -7.50 3.97
CA LEU A 129 11.40 -7.36 4.15
C LEU A 129 11.07 -6.21 5.11
N SER A 130 11.79 -6.10 6.23
CA SER A 130 11.59 -5.05 7.22
C SER A 130 11.86 -3.65 6.65
N ILE A 131 12.97 -3.48 5.89
CA ILE A 131 13.32 -2.23 5.23
C ILE A 131 12.29 -1.86 4.15
N LEU A 132 11.93 -2.83 3.30
CA LEU A 132 10.93 -2.64 2.25
C LEU A 132 9.56 -2.27 2.84
N PHE A 133 9.15 -2.97 3.90
CA PHE A 133 7.91 -2.68 4.61
C PHE A 133 7.91 -1.28 5.23
N CYS A 134 9.04 -0.87 5.84
CA CYS A 134 9.21 0.48 6.35
C CYS A 134 9.04 1.52 5.24
N TYR A 135 9.67 1.32 4.09
CA TYR A 135 9.55 2.21 2.93
C TYR A 135 8.10 2.37 2.46
N LEU A 136 7.33 1.28 2.42
CA LEU A 136 5.93 1.29 1.97
C LEU A 136 4.99 1.98 2.96
N THR A 137 5.27 1.88 4.26
CA THR A 137 4.34 2.36 5.31
C THR A 137 4.70 3.70 5.92
N THR A 138 5.96 4.14 5.80
CA THR A 138 6.47 5.35 6.46
C THR A 138 7.01 6.38 5.45
N ASN A 139 8.29 6.71 5.55
CA ASN A 139 8.97 7.63 4.66
C ASN A 139 10.43 7.19 4.42
N LEU A 140 11.06 7.81 3.42
CA LEU A 140 12.43 7.50 3.02
C LEU A 140 13.46 7.73 4.17
N ALA A 141 13.28 8.79 4.97
CA ALA A 141 14.23 9.12 6.03
C ALA A 141 14.31 8.01 7.10
N ILE A 142 13.15 7.53 7.60
CA ILE A 142 13.10 6.44 8.57
C ILE A 142 13.64 5.14 7.96
N THR A 143 13.34 4.89 6.68
CA THR A 143 13.87 3.71 5.97
C THR A 143 15.39 3.75 5.87
N LEU A 144 15.97 4.90 5.56
CA LEU A 144 17.42 5.06 5.51
C LEU A 144 18.07 4.89 6.88
N THR A 145 17.45 5.38 7.98
CA THR A 145 17.95 5.13 9.33
C THR A 145 17.95 3.66 9.70
N LEU A 146 16.90 2.91 9.35
CA LEU A 146 16.87 1.44 9.56
C LEU A 146 17.91 0.72 8.68
N GLY A 147 18.09 1.16 7.43
CA GLY A 147 19.13 0.67 6.54
C GLY A 147 20.54 0.91 7.10
N SER A 148 20.78 2.09 7.66
CA SER A 148 22.07 2.42 8.32
C SER A 148 22.32 1.55 9.55
N LEU A 149 21.30 1.27 10.35
CA LEU A 149 21.39 0.35 11.48
C LEU A 149 21.81 -1.06 11.01
N LEU A 150 21.19 -1.56 9.94
CA LEU A 150 21.55 -2.86 9.35
C LEU A 150 22.99 -2.85 8.82
N CYS A 151 23.41 -1.81 8.10
CA CYS A 151 24.79 -1.68 7.62
C CYS A 151 25.78 -1.67 8.78
N GLY A 152 25.48 -0.95 9.86
CA GLY A 152 26.30 -0.95 11.08
C GLY A 152 26.42 -2.35 11.69
N TYR A 153 25.33 -3.09 11.76
CA TYR A 153 25.33 -4.49 12.22
C TYR A 153 26.17 -5.38 11.31
N LEU A 154 26.03 -5.30 9.99
CA LEU A 154 26.83 -6.09 9.05
C LEU A 154 28.31 -5.75 9.12
N GLY A 155 28.67 -4.48 9.33
CA GLY A 155 30.06 -4.04 9.60
C GLY A 155 30.60 -4.66 10.88
N LEU A 156 29.79 -4.68 11.96
CA LEU A 156 30.13 -5.34 13.21
C LEU A 156 30.40 -6.84 13.02
N VAL A 157 29.52 -7.53 12.29
CA VAL A 157 29.70 -8.96 11.97
C VAL A 157 30.97 -9.20 11.16
N ALA A 158 31.23 -8.36 10.16
CA ALA A 158 32.49 -8.46 9.39
C ALA A 158 33.74 -8.28 10.26
N TYR A 159 33.71 -7.33 11.19
CA TYR A 159 34.77 -7.10 12.15
C TYR A 159 35.00 -8.31 13.06
N ILE A 160 33.93 -8.84 13.68
CA ILE A 160 33.98 -10.01 14.58
C ILE A 160 34.57 -11.23 13.86
N LYS A 161 34.04 -11.51 12.65
CA LYS A 161 34.51 -12.65 11.83
C LYS A 161 35.95 -12.47 11.32
N GLY A 162 36.33 -11.25 10.95
CA GLY A 162 37.69 -10.93 10.50
C GLY A 162 38.72 -11.09 11.59
N HIS A 163 38.37 -10.88 12.86
CA HIS A 163 39.27 -11.09 14.02
C HIS A 163 39.08 -12.45 14.69
N HIS A 164 38.31 -13.38 14.10
CA HIS A 164 38.04 -14.72 14.62
C HIS A 164 37.52 -14.75 16.08
N LEU A 165 36.76 -13.70 16.47
CA LEU A 165 36.19 -13.61 17.81
C LEU A 165 34.97 -14.55 17.93
N VAL A 166 35.06 -15.54 18.82
CA VAL A 166 33.96 -16.46 19.12
C VAL A 166 33.20 -15.90 20.33
N LEU A 167 32.07 -15.23 20.10
CA LEU A 167 31.24 -14.64 21.16
C LEU A 167 30.27 -15.66 21.78
N PHE A 168 29.72 -16.56 20.97
CA PHE A 168 28.80 -17.57 21.43
C PHE A 168 29.19 -18.95 20.89
N LYS A 169 29.21 -19.95 21.76
CA LYS A 169 29.32 -21.36 21.36
C LYS A 169 27.89 -21.86 21.07
N THR A 170 27.58 -22.15 19.81
CA THR A 170 26.32 -22.84 19.47
C THR A 170 26.34 -24.24 20.10
N PRO A 171 25.31 -24.65 20.85
CA PRO A 171 25.20 -25.99 21.35
C PRO A 171 25.19 -27.01 20.20
N ALA A 172 26.01 -28.02 20.25
CA ALA A 172 26.19 -29.04 19.21
C ALA A 172 24.99 -30.00 19.02
N TYR A 173 23.87 -29.72 19.60
CA TYR A 173 22.79 -30.69 19.80
C TYR A 173 21.55 -30.53 18.90
N SER A 174 21.61 -29.79 17.80
CA SER A 174 20.47 -29.83 16.84
C SER A 174 20.73 -30.88 15.73
N PRO A 175 19.77 -31.76 15.44
CA PRO A 175 19.92 -32.70 14.33
C PRO A 175 20.22 -31.93 13.04
N GLN A 176 21.22 -32.37 12.28
CA GLN A 176 21.74 -31.67 11.10
C GLN A 176 20.66 -31.36 10.03
N TYR A 177 19.63 -32.20 9.94
CA TYR A 177 18.48 -31.96 9.05
C TYR A 177 17.60 -30.77 9.49
N VAL A 178 17.45 -30.52 10.80
CA VAL A 178 16.70 -29.36 11.33
C VAL A 178 17.48 -28.09 11.03
N TYR A 179 18.81 -28.15 11.12
CA TYR A 179 19.69 -27.02 10.80
C TYR A 179 19.62 -26.61 9.32
N ASN A 180 19.45 -27.57 8.40
CA ASN A 180 19.48 -27.31 6.98
C ASN A 180 18.08 -27.10 6.38
N ALA A 181 17.08 -27.85 6.83
CA ALA A 181 15.73 -27.80 6.25
C ALA A 181 14.84 -26.73 6.85
N ALA A 182 14.89 -26.50 8.16
CA ALA A 182 14.02 -25.53 8.82
C ALA A 182 14.26 -24.06 8.35
N PRO A 183 15.50 -23.58 8.17
CA PRO A 183 15.77 -22.26 7.62
C PRO A 183 15.24 -22.10 6.19
N ALA A 184 15.40 -23.12 5.34
CA ALA A 184 14.91 -23.08 3.97
C ALA A 184 13.39 -23.01 3.91
N LEU A 185 12.67 -23.80 4.72
CA LEU A 185 11.22 -23.77 4.84
C LEU A 185 10.72 -22.43 5.38
N THR A 186 11.41 -21.87 6.38
CA THR A 186 11.07 -20.56 6.94
C THR A 186 11.25 -19.45 5.90
N ALA A 187 12.36 -19.49 5.15
CA ALA A 187 12.62 -18.54 4.07
C ALA A 187 11.55 -18.61 2.97
N LEU A 188 11.18 -19.83 2.53
CA LEU A 188 10.10 -20.01 1.57
C LEU A 188 8.77 -19.46 2.10
N PHE A 189 8.43 -19.72 3.36
CA PHE A 189 7.19 -19.25 3.95
C PHE A 189 7.16 -17.71 4.04
N ILE A 190 8.27 -17.09 4.44
CA ILE A 190 8.41 -15.62 4.44
C ILE A 190 8.28 -15.09 3.02
N LEU A 191 8.87 -15.74 2.01
CA LEU A 191 8.74 -15.35 0.62
C LEU A 191 7.28 -15.37 0.15
N PHE A 192 6.50 -16.41 0.52
CA PHE A 192 5.06 -16.46 0.24
C PHE A 192 4.30 -15.30 0.90
N ILE A 193 4.64 -14.94 2.13
CA ILE A 193 4.06 -13.78 2.82
C ILE A 193 4.39 -12.50 2.06
N ILE A 194 5.64 -12.31 1.63
CA ILE A 194 6.07 -11.15 0.85
C ILE A 194 5.24 -11.05 -0.44
N ILE A 195 5.17 -12.11 -1.22
CA ILE A 195 4.43 -12.14 -2.49
C ILE A 195 2.96 -11.80 -2.24
N ARG A 196 2.34 -12.38 -1.22
CA ARG A 196 0.94 -12.12 -0.91
C ARG A 196 0.69 -10.68 -0.45
N VAL A 197 1.52 -10.16 0.44
CA VAL A 197 1.38 -8.81 1.00
C VAL A 197 1.66 -7.76 -0.08
N LEU A 198 2.78 -7.88 -0.80
CA LEU A 198 3.14 -6.97 -1.89
C LEU A 198 2.18 -7.08 -3.06
N GLY A 199 1.80 -8.29 -3.47
CA GLY A 199 0.84 -8.49 -4.55
C GLY A 199 -0.51 -7.86 -4.25
N ARG A 200 -1.01 -7.98 -3.02
CA ARG A 200 -2.23 -7.29 -2.57
C ARG A 200 -2.07 -5.77 -2.59
N HIS A 201 -0.96 -5.27 -2.07
CA HIS A 201 -0.70 -3.83 -2.04
C HIS A 201 -0.64 -3.26 -3.47
N TYR A 202 0.10 -3.91 -4.36
CA TYR A 202 0.20 -3.54 -5.77
C TYR A 202 -1.16 -3.55 -6.48
N ASN A 203 -1.93 -4.64 -6.34
CA ASN A 203 -3.27 -4.73 -6.92
C ASN A 203 -4.22 -3.65 -6.41
N ASN A 204 -4.15 -3.32 -5.12
CA ASN A 204 -4.97 -2.27 -4.54
C ASN A 204 -4.61 -0.88 -5.11
N ILE A 205 -3.32 -0.59 -5.29
CA ILE A 205 -2.86 0.66 -5.92
C ILE A 205 -3.35 0.74 -7.36
N MET A 206 -3.18 -0.34 -8.14
CA MET A 206 -3.63 -0.40 -9.54
C MET A 206 -5.13 -0.16 -9.68
N ILE A 207 -5.94 -0.83 -8.84
CA ILE A 207 -7.40 -0.64 -8.83
C ILE A 207 -7.76 0.81 -8.46
N GLN A 208 -7.06 1.41 -7.51
CA GLN A 208 -7.29 2.79 -7.12
C GLN A 208 -6.94 3.77 -8.25
N GLU A 209 -5.84 3.54 -8.94
CA GLU A 209 -5.41 4.37 -10.07
C GLU A 209 -6.39 4.29 -11.24
N GLN A 210 -6.85 3.08 -11.56
CA GLN A 210 -7.92 2.88 -12.55
C GLN A 210 -9.22 3.61 -12.18
N ARG A 211 -9.62 3.53 -10.91
CA ARG A 211 -10.82 4.26 -10.43
C ARG A 211 -10.65 5.77 -10.54
N ARG A 212 -9.49 6.32 -10.17
CA ARG A 212 -9.19 7.75 -10.30
C ARG A 212 -9.22 8.20 -11.76
N THR A 213 -8.62 7.42 -12.67
CA THR A 213 -8.63 7.69 -14.10
C THR A 213 -10.05 7.68 -14.66
N LEU A 214 -10.86 6.67 -14.29
CA LEU A 214 -12.28 6.60 -14.68
C LEU A 214 -13.08 7.77 -14.12
N GLN A 215 -12.84 8.20 -12.89
CA GLN A 215 -13.51 9.36 -12.31
C GLN A 215 -13.13 10.66 -13.05
N ARG A 216 -11.85 10.86 -13.35
CA ARG A 216 -11.39 12.00 -14.16
C ARG A 216 -12.03 12.01 -15.54
N GLN A 217 -12.09 10.86 -16.21
CA GLN A 217 -12.76 10.74 -17.51
C GLN A 217 -14.27 11.08 -17.42
N LYS A 218 -14.97 10.59 -16.38
CA LYS A 218 -16.37 10.92 -16.16
C LYS A 218 -16.58 12.41 -15.90
N GLN A 219 -15.75 13.03 -15.07
CA GLN A 219 -15.81 14.46 -14.78
C GLN A 219 -15.55 15.28 -16.04
N HIS A 220 -14.53 14.92 -16.81
CA HIS A 220 -14.20 15.56 -18.08
C HIS A 220 -15.35 15.43 -19.09
N SER A 221 -15.93 14.24 -19.25
CA SER A 221 -17.09 14.03 -20.13
C SER A 221 -18.32 14.82 -19.66
N ALA A 222 -18.51 14.98 -18.35
CA ALA A 222 -19.62 15.78 -17.82
C ALA A 222 -19.41 17.28 -18.11
N LEU A 223 -18.19 17.79 -17.96
CA LEU A 223 -17.84 19.18 -18.27
C LEU A 223 -18.02 19.48 -19.77
N ILE A 224 -17.55 18.60 -20.64
CA ILE A 224 -17.76 18.72 -22.09
C ILE A 224 -19.25 18.75 -22.39
N ARG A 225 -20.01 17.81 -21.85
CA ARG A 225 -21.47 17.76 -22.05
C ARG A 225 -22.15 19.06 -21.60
N GLN A 226 -21.75 19.58 -20.42
CA GLN A 226 -22.32 20.83 -19.89
C GLN A 226 -21.99 22.02 -20.79
N ASN A 227 -20.74 22.13 -21.26
CA ASN A 227 -20.30 23.20 -22.15
C ASN A 227 -21.03 23.12 -23.51
N LEU A 228 -21.09 21.93 -24.12
CA LEU A 228 -21.84 21.72 -25.35
C LEU A 228 -23.33 22.04 -25.19
N THR A 229 -23.95 21.65 -24.08
CA THR A 229 -25.36 21.99 -23.82
C THR A 229 -25.57 23.49 -23.76
N LYS A 230 -24.65 24.25 -23.11
CA LYS A 230 -24.69 25.71 -23.09
C LYS A 230 -24.57 26.30 -24.51
N GLN A 231 -23.59 25.81 -25.29
CA GLN A 231 -23.40 26.27 -26.67
C GLN A 231 -24.63 26.00 -27.53
N PHE A 232 -25.23 24.81 -27.47
CA PHE A 232 -26.43 24.48 -28.22
C PHE A 232 -27.64 25.31 -27.77
N MET A 233 -27.76 25.64 -26.46
CA MET A 233 -28.82 26.54 -26.01
C MET A 233 -28.62 27.95 -26.57
N LEU A 234 -27.40 28.47 -26.65
CA LEU A 234 -27.10 29.77 -27.27
C LEU A 234 -27.43 29.77 -28.77
N VAL A 235 -26.96 28.75 -29.51
CA VAL A 235 -27.28 28.57 -30.93
C VAL A 235 -28.77 28.52 -31.17
N LYS A 236 -29.51 27.75 -30.36
CA LYS A 236 -30.97 27.68 -30.45
C LYS A 236 -31.66 29.03 -30.19
N GLY A 237 -31.15 29.78 -29.19
CA GLY A 237 -31.65 31.12 -28.86
C GLY A 237 -31.44 32.11 -29.99
N LEU A 238 -30.22 32.13 -30.54
CA LEU A 238 -29.83 32.99 -31.68
C LEU A 238 -30.61 32.66 -32.95
N SER A 239 -30.73 31.36 -33.26
CA SER A 239 -31.57 30.91 -34.40
C SER A 239 -33.01 31.35 -34.31
N ARG A 240 -33.62 31.26 -33.09
CA ARG A 240 -35.00 31.71 -32.85
C ARG A 240 -35.08 33.22 -32.98
N SER A 241 -34.14 33.97 -32.44
CA SER A 241 -34.11 35.44 -32.56
C SER A 241 -33.92 35.87 -33.99
N GLY A 242 -33.01 35.27 -34.77
CA GLY A 242 -32.79 35.54 -36.17
C GLY A 242 -34.03 35.31 -37.01
N LYS A 243 -34.78 34.21 -36.77
CA LYS A 243 -36.04 33.92 -37.42
C LYS A 243 -37.08 35.01 -37.17
N THR A 244 -37.19 35.48 -35.92
CA THR A 244 -38.14 36.54 -35.58
C THR A 244 -37.79 37.85 -36.25
N LYS A 245 -36.51 38.21 -36.24
CA LYS A 245 -35.99 39.45 -36.91
C LYS A 245 -36.09 39.43 -38.41
N TYR A 246 -35.94 38.27 -39.04
CA TYR A 246 -36.19 38.10 -40.47
C TYR A 246 -37.66 38.40 -40.84
N LEU A 247 -38.61 37.90 -40.02
CA LEU A 247 -40.02 38.16 -40.21
C LEU A 247 -40.40 39.65 -40.00
N GLU A 248 -39.61 40.40 -39.24
CA GLU A 248 -39.72 41.84 -39.04
C GLU A 248 -39.02 42.65 -40.17
N GLY A 249 -38.33 41.99 -41.14
CA GLY A 249 -37.64 42.62 -42.25
C GLY A 249 -36.27 43.23 -41.92
N ASN A 250 -35.71 42.93 -40.73
CA ASN A 250 -34.42 43.45 -40.29
C ASN A 250 -33.25 42.48 -40.68
N LEU A 251 -32.71 42.69 -41.88
CA LEU A 251 -31.68 41.87 -42.48
C LEU A 251 -30.31 41.97 -41.76
N GLU A 252 -29.93 43.15 -41.27
CA GLU A 252 -28.66 43.36 -40.58
C GLU A 252 -28.59 42.53 -39.26
N LEU A 253 -29.68 42.53 -38.52
CA LEU A 253 -29.78 41.71 -37.28
C LEU A 253 -29.84 40.22 -37.58
N LEU A 254 -30.39 39.79 -38.70
CA LEU A 254 -30.35 38.41 -39.16
C LEU A 254 -28.91 37.96 -39.44
N GLU A 255 -28.16 38.75 -40.17
CA GLU A 255 -26.77 38.48 -40.53
C GLU A 255 -25.88 38.36 -39.26
N ALA A 256 -26.04 39.31 -38.32
CA ALA A 256 -25.35 39.24 -37.01
C ALA A 256 -25.68 37.97 -36.23
N CYS A 257 -26.96 37.53 -36.20
CA CYS A 257 -27.34 36.29 -35.57
C CYS A 257 -26.70 35.05 -36.23
N LEU A 258 -26.64 35.00 -37.54
CA LEU A 258 -26.06 33.88 -38.29
C LEU A 258 -24.56 33.79 -38.06
N THR A 259 -23.85 34.93 -38.09
CA THR A 259 -22.40 35.01 -37.81
C THR A 259 -22.06 34.54 -36.40
N GLU A 260 -22.88 34.89 -35.40
CA GLU A 260 -22.67 34.45 -34.02
C GLU A 260 -23.01 32.96 -33.87
N ILE A 261 -24.00 32.40 -34.59
CA ILE A 261 -24.25 30.96 -34.64
C ILE A 261 -23.03 30.20 -35.17
N GLU A 262 -22.47 30.67 -36.28
CA GLU A 262 -21.26 30.09 -36.90
C GLU A 262 -20.11 30.06 -35.87
N ARG A 263 -19.81 31.18 -35.22
CA ARG A 263 -18.80 31.30 -34.19
C ARG A 263 -19.01 30.34 -33.01
N GLN A 264 -20.26 30.17 -32.58
CA GLN A 264 -20.60 29.23 -31.48
C GLN A 264 -20.46 27.76 -31.91
N CYS A 265 -20.75 27.44 -33.18
CA CYS A 265 -20.55 26.11 -33.73
C CYS A 265 -19.04 25.78 -33.85
N GLU A 266 -18.22 26.70 -34.32
CA GLU A 266 -16.76 26.53 -34.35
C GLU A 266 -16.19 26.30 -32.96
N THR A 267 -16.58 27.10 -31.96
CA THR A 267 -16.17 26.92 -30.57
C THR A 267 -16.57 25.54 -30.04
N ALA A 268 -17.76 25.04 -30.39
CA ALA A 268 -18.21 23.70 -29.98
C ALA A 268 -17.39 22.59 -30.64
N ILE A 269 -17.02 22.76 -31.92
CA ILE A 269 -16.14 21.81 -32.64
C ILE A 269 -14.75 21.78 -32.03
N ASP A 270 -14.17 22.94 -31.71
CA ASP A 270 -12.86 23.03 -31.05
C ASP A 270 -12.81 22.34 -29.70
N LEU A 271 -13.89 22.49 -28.88
CA LEU A 271 -14.04 21.77 -27.60
C LEU A 271 -14.10 20.25 -27.78
N LEU A 272 -14.65 19.75 -28.87
CA LEU A 272 -14.69 18.33 -29.19
C LEU A 272 -13.34 17.79 -29.70
N GLN A 273 -12.61 18.61 -30.46
CA GLN A 273 -11.34 18.20 -31.07
C GLN A 273 -10.13 18.30 -30.12
N GLN A 274 -10.21 19.06 -29.02
CA GLN A 274 -9.11 19.25 -28.06
C GLN A 274 -9.45 18.71 -26.65
N PRO A 275 -9.64 17.41 -26.48
CA PRO A 275 -10.00 16.84 -25.18
C PRO A 275 -8.95 16.99 -24.08
N GLY A 276 -7.72 17.47 -24.38
CA GLY A 276 -6.59 17.53 -23.45
C GLY A 276 -6.20 18.90 -22.91
N LYS A 277 -6.57 20.00 -23.56
CA LYS A 277 -6.08 21.34 -23.19
C LYS A 277 -6.79 21.99 -21.99
N VAL A 278 -8.03 21.62 -21.72
CA VAL A 278 -8.81 22.19 -20.59
C VAL A 278 -8.26 21.77 -19.22
N THR A 279 -7.51 20.66 -19.17
CA THR A 279 -6.93 20.14 -17.92
C THR A 279 -5.64 20.86 -17.50
N GLU A 280 -4.93 21.54 -18.39
CA GLU A 280 -3.69 22.24 -18.04
C GLU A 280 -3.93 23.64 -17.44
N GLU A 281 -4.98 24.33 -17.82
CA GLU A 281 -5.29 25.64 -17.26
C GLU A 281 -5.92 25.58 -15.87
N GLU A 282 -6.73 24.56 -15.55
CA GLU A 282 -7.27 24.38 -14.21
C GLU A 282 -6.24 23.89 -13.20
N ASN A 283 -5.26 23.09 -13.61
CA ASN A 283 -4.15 22.68 -12.73
C ASN A 283 -3.20 23.84 -12.35
N LYS A 284 -3.15 24.91 -13.14
CA LYS A 284 -2.38 26.13 -12.81
C LYS A 284 -3.07 27.04 -11.82
N LYS A 285 -4.37 26.87 -11.58
CA LYS A 285 -5.18 27.69 -10.66
C LYS A 285 -5.48 27.02 -9.32
N ALA A 286 -5.05 25.78 -9.08
CA ALA A 286 -5.15 25.14 -7.78
C ALA A 286 -4.07 25.69 -6.84
N PRO A 287 -4.41 26.31 -5.70
CA PRO A 287 -3.41 26.78 -4.75
C PRO A 287 -2.65 25.58 -4.14
N GLN A 288 -1.32 25.73 -4.04
CA GLN A 288 -0.37 24.79 -3.45
C GLN A 288 -0.62 24.56 -1.94
#